data_0433ded8df59fb651072cef9b3b97ec5
#
_entry.id   0433ded8df59fb651072cef9b3b97ec5
#
_cell.length_a   1.000
_cell.length_b   1.000
_cell.length_c   1.000
_cell.angle_alpha   90.00
_cell.angle_beta   90.00
_cell.angle_gamma   90.00
#
_symmetry.space_group_name_H-M   'P 1'
#
loop_
_entity.id
_entity.type
_entity.pdbx_description
1 polymer ?
#
loop_
_entity_poly.entity_id
_entity_poly.type
_entity_poly.pdbx_seq_one_letter_code
_entity_poly.pdbx_strand_id
1 'polypeptide(L)'
;MWLLTRPLGADEQYREPAFLHARRMHQQAQRYSLPDGVWGGPVDGNTAAWPGLPYALLFLEWEARYPLEWTQHAKAWGTKQSLIRKVARARQDEAIKAKLTDLVELVVHRAYRCKDREYVRVARAIDSADLRGRLGRAAESDSPWARCHAGYVLWLLDRPDLPNTRRVWQTWVAGEAAALL
;
A
#
# COMPACT_ATOMS: atom_id res chain seq x y z
N MET A 1 -10.69 6.08 -29.41
CA MET A 1 -11.40 5.02 -30.18
C MET A 1 -11.23 5.15 -31.70
N TRP A 2 -10.59 6.19 -32.22
CA TRP A 2 -10.39 6.43 -33.67
C TRP A 2 -9.11 5.79 -34.24
N LEU A 3 -8.13 5.48 -33.40
CA LEU A 3 -6.84 4.88 -33.80
C LEU A 3 -6.89 3.38 -34.09
N LEU A 4 -8.00 2.71 -33.82
CA LEU A 4 -8.11 1.24 -33.96
C LEU A 4 -8.76 0.78 -35.29
N THR A 5 -9.17 1.69 -36.17
CA THR A 5 -9.97 1.32 -37.35
C THR A 5 -9.26 1.44 -38.70
N ARG A 6 -7.99 1.89 -38.73
CA ARG A 6 -7.24 1.98 -39.98
C ARG A 6 -5.96 1.14 -39.87
N PRO A 7 -5.77 0.09 -40.70
CA PRO A 7 -4.52 -0.63 -40.77
C PRO A 7 -3.49 0.29 -41.46
N LEU A 8 -2.77 1.08 -40.67
CA LEU A 8 -1.58 1.78 -41.16
C LEU A 8 -0.42 0.81 -41.20
N GLY A 9 0.44 0.90 -42.22
CA GLY A 9 1.72 0.20 -42.23
C GLY A 9 2.50 0.57 -40.98
N ALA A 10 3.27 -0.34 -40.41
CA ALA A 10 3.96 -0.16 -39.14
C ALA A 10 4.75 1.17 -39.09
N ASP A 11 5.40 1.56 -40.21
CA ASP A 11 6.20 2.80 -40.31
C ASP A 11 5.34 4.09 -40.36
N GLU A 12 4.13 4.05 -40.91
CA GLU A 12 3.22 5.21 -40.96
C GLU A 12 2.58 5.45 -39.59
N GLN A 13 2.26 4.40 -38.84
CA GLN A 13 1.67 4.50 -37.51
C GLN A 13 2.59 5.27 -36.54
N TYR A 14 3.91 5.12 -36.68
CA TYR A 14 4.89 5.81 -35.86
C TYR A 14 5.10 7.28 -36.25
N ARG A 15 4.63 7.70 -37.42
CA ARG A 15 4.76 9.07 -37.93
C ARG A 15 3.51 9.91 -37.75
N GLU A 16 2.40 9.28 -37.36
CA GLU A 16 1.16 10.02 -37.17
C GLU A 16 1.30 11.05 -36.01
N PRO A 17 0.92 12.31 -36.21
CA PRO A 17 1.04 13.37 -35.18
C PRO A 17 0.36 13.00 -33.86
N ALA A 18 -0.77 12.34 -33.90
CA ALA A 18 -1.50 11.88 -32.71
C ALA A 18 -0.71 10.81 -31.94
N PHE A 19 -0.07 9.88 -32.63
CA PHE A 19 0.80 8.89 -32.01
C PHE A 19 2.03 9.52 -31.36
N LEU A 20 2.69 10.45 -32.07
CA LEU A 20 3.85 11.18 -31.55
C LEU A 20 3.49 12.05 -30.36
N HIS A 21 2.31 12.64 -30.34
CA HIS A 21 1.79 13.37 -29.19
C HIS A 21 1.55 12.43 -28.01
N ALA A 22 0.81 11.33 -28.22
CA ALA A 22 0.53 10.33 -27.19
C ALA A 22 1.82 9.73 -26.60
N ARG A 23 2.81 9.44 -27.46
CA ARG A 23 4.14 8.97 -27.03
C ARG A 23 4.87 9.98 -26.17
N ARG A 24 4.86 11.27 -26.53
CA ARG A 24 5.47 12.35 -25.73
C ARG A 24 4.79 12.48 -24.38
N MET A 25 3.46 12.48 -24.36
CA MET A 25 2.67 12.53 -23.11
C MET A 25 2.96 11.33 -22.21
N HIS A 26 3.06 10.13 -22.79
CA HIS A 26 3.41 8.91 -22.07
C HIS A 26 4.83 8.98 -21.49
N GLN A 27 5.81 9.40 -22.29
CA GLN A 27 7.20 9.59 -21.83
C GLN A 27 7.31 10.65 -20.72
N GLN A 28 6.53 11.72 -20.82
CA GLN A 28 6.48 12.75 -19.78
C GLN A 28 5.84 12.24 -18.51
N ALA A 29 4.75 11.46 -18.61
CA ALA A 29 4.11 10.82 -17.48
C ALA A 29 5.02 9.78 -16.80
N GLN A 30 5.81 9.03 -17.58
CA GLN A 30 6.78 8.05 -17.04
C GLN A 30 7.88 8.68 -16.20
N ARG A 31 8.28 9.93 -16.47
CA ARG A 31 9.29 10.65 -15.65
C ARG A 31 8.85 10.85 -14.21
N TYR A 32 7.55 10.89 -13.96
CA TYR A 32 6.93 11.11 -12.65
C TYR A 32 6.17 9.88 -12.15
N SER A 33 6.25 8.75 -12.86
CA SER A 33 5.63 7.50 -12.45
C SER A 33 6.61 6.62 -11.69
N LEU A 34 6.08 5.73 -10.86
CA LEU A 34 6.88 4.66 -10.29
C LEU A 34 7.43 3.76 -11.41
N PRO A 35 8.66 3.20 -11.24
CA PRO A 35 9.23 2.29 -12.22
C PRO A 35 8.30 1.14 -12.58
N ASP A 36 8.30 0.70 -13.83
CA ASP A 36 7.40 -0.35 -14.34
C ASP A 36 7.45 -1.65 -13.52
N GLY A 37 8.62 -2.00 -12.98
CA GLY A 37 8.79 -3.15 -12.09
C GLY A 37 7.90 -3.13 -10.84
N VAL A 38 7.41 -1.95 -10.42
CA VAL A 38 6.47 -1.80 -9.30
C VAL A 38 5.08 -2.34 -9.66
N TRP A 39 4.70 -2.23 -10.94
CA TRP A 39 3.37 -2.60 -11.40
C TRP A 39 3.21 -4.09 -11.64
N GLY A 40 4.28 -4.79 -12.05
CA GLY A 40 4.25 -6.23 -12.30
C GLY A 40 3.85 -7.05 -11.08
N GLY A 41 4.32 -6.68 -9.90
CA GLY A 41 4.14 -7.46 -8.68
C GLY A 41 4.97 -8.75 -8.68
N PRO A 42 4.88 -9.56 -7.62
CA PRO A 42 5.51 -10.87 -7.61
C PRO A 42 4.88 -11.77 -8.66
N VAL A 43 5.69 -12.33 -9.54
CA VAL A 43 5.26 -13.28 -10.56
C VAL A 43 5.16 -14.67 -9.93
N ASP A 44 4.00 -15.33 -10.09
CA ASP A 44 3.76 -16.75 -9.81
C ASP A 44 4.27 -17.31 -8.47
N GLY A 45 3.93 -16.64 -7.38
CA GLY A 45 4.24 -17.14 -6.03
C GLY A 45 5.71 -17.08 -5.63
N ASN A 46 6.63 -16.80 -6.57
CA ASN A 46 8.05 -16.57 -6.27
C ASN A 46 8.30 -15.08 -6.03
N THR A 47 7.99 -14.66 -4.83
CA THR A 47 8.09 -13.26 -4.39
C THR A 47 9.54 -12.82 -4.08
N ALA A 48 10.51 -13.75 -4.13
CA ALA A 48 11.93 -13.45 -3.91
C ALA A 48 12.53 -12.52 -4.99
N ALA A 49 11.84 -12.36 -6.12
CA ALA A 49 12.32 -11.64 -7.29
C ALA A 49 11.39 -10.51 -7.76
N TRP A 50 10.72 -9.79 -6.84
CA TRP A 50 9.99 -8.58 -7.25
C TRP A 50 10.91 -7.36 -7.28
N PRO A 51 11.42 -6.95 -8.47
CA PRO A 51 12.36 -5.81 -8.60
C PRO A 51 11.75 -4.49 -8.13
N GLY A 52 10.42 -4.39 -8.14
CA GLY A 52 9.69 -3.21 -7.70
C GLY A 52 9.53 -3.07 -6.19
N LEU A 53 9.88 -4.09 -5.38
CA LEU A 53 9.68 -4.06 -3.93
C LEU A 53 10.37 -2.88 -3.24
N PRO A 54 11.64 -2.53 -3.50
CA PRO A 54 12.28 -1.39 -2.88
C PRO A 54 11.55 -0.07 -3.15
N TYR A 55 11.09 0.14 -4.39
CA TYR A 55 10.33 1.34 -4.77
C TYR A 55 8.93 1.37 -4.14
N ALA A 56 8.29 0.22 -4.01
CA ALA A 56 7.01 0.11 -3.32
C ALA A 56 7.13 0.50 -1.85
N LEU A 57 8.18 0.03 -1.17
CA LEU A 57 8.47 0.39 0.23
C LEU A 57 8.75 1.89 0.36
N LEU A 58 9.60 2.47 -0.50
CA LEU A 58 9.88 3.90 -0.51
C LEU A 58 8.62 4.74 -0.75
N PHE A 59 7.74 4.33 -1.67
CA PHE A 59 6.49 5.03 -1.93
C PHE A 59 5.56 5.01 -0.71
N LEU A 60 5.43 3.87 -0.05
CA LEU A 60 4.61 3.72 1.15
C LEU A 60 5.20 4.49 2.35
N GLU A 61 6.53 4.49 2.48
CA GLU A 61 7.23 5.25 3.51
C GLU A 61 7.10 6.76 3.28
N TRP A 62 7.21 7.23 2.04
CA TRP A 62 6.97 8.62 1.68
C TRP A 62 5.54 9.06 2.07
N GLU A 63 4.53 8.28 1.72
CA GLU A 63 3.15 8.53 2.12
C GLU A 63 2.97 8.58 3.64
N ALA A 64 3.63 7.68 4.36
CA ALA A 64 3.51 7.60 5.80
C ALA A 64 4.19 8.76 6.53
N ARG A 65 5.40 9.16 6.10
CA ARG A 65 6.20 10.22 6.72
C ARG A 65 5.77 11.63 6.30
N TYR A 66 5.40 11.81 5.02
CA TYR A 66 5.11 13.12 4.44
C TYR A 66 3.72 13.16 3.81
N PRO A 67 2.67 12.96 4.62
CA PRO A 67 1.30 12.76 4.11
C PRO A 67 0.73 13.96 3.37
N LEU A 68 1.10 15.18 3.72
CA LEU A 68 0.64 16.40 3.03
C LEU A 68 1.29 16.52 1.66
N GLU A 69 2.61 16.40 1.61
CA GLU A 69 3.39 16.42 0.36
C GLU A 69 2.92 15.33 -0.59
N TRP A 70 2.78 14.09 -0.09
CA TRP A 70 2.28 12.98 -0.88
C TRP A 70 0.87 13.25 -1.44
N THR A 71 -0.01 13.89 -0.64
CA THR A 71 -1.36 14.25 -1.12
C THR A 71 -1.32 15.32 -2.20
N GLN A 72 -0.39 16.26 -2.09
CA GLN A 72 -0.22 17.32 -3.07
C GLN A 72 0.32 16.77 -4.41
N HIS A 73 1.28 15.87 -4.37
CA HIS A 73 2.03 15.45 -5.57
C HIS A 73 1.59 14.12 -6.16
N ALA A 74 1.08 13.19 -5.37
CA ALA A 74 0.69 11.87 -5.84
C ALA A 74 -0.82 11.61 -5.72
N LYS A 75 -1.39 11.73 -4.52
CA LYS A 75 -2.80 11.44 -4.19
C LYS A 75 -3.32 10.11 -4.77
N ALA A 76 -2.44 9.14 -4.93
CA ALA A 76 -2.69 7.88 -5.66
C ALA A 76 -3.20 6.77 -4.72
N TRP A 77 -4.42 6.93 -4.17
CA TRP A 77 -5.00 6.01 -3.19
C TRP A 77 -5.17 4.58 -3.68
N GLY A 78 -5.46 4.39 -4.96
CA GLY A 78 -5.54 3.07 -5.59
C GLY A 78 -4.17 2.39 -5.65
N THR A 79 -3.15 3.15 -6.02
CA THR A 79 -1.75 2.68 -6.01
C THR A 79 -1.32 2.28 -4.61
N LYS A 80 -1.53 3.14 -3.60
CA LYS A 80 -1.25 2.83 -2.19
C LYS A 80 -1.89 1.50 -1.79
N GLN A 81 -3.18 1.31 -2.05
CA GLN A 81 -3.89 0.07 -1.73
C GLN A 81 -3.29 -1.14 -2.43
N SER A 82 -2.99 -1.01 -3.73
CA SER A 82 -2.39 -2.08 -4.52
C SER A 82 -1.01 -2.47 -3.98
N LEU A 83 -0.16 -1.49 -3.68
CA LEU A 83 1.19 -1.72 -3.16
C LEU A 83 1.17 -2.37 -1.78
N ILE A 84 0.32 -1.90 -0.85
CA ILE A 84 0.16 -2.54 0.47
C ILE A 84 -0.20 -4.02 0.32
N ARG A 85 -1.14 -4.35 -0.58
CA ARG A 85 -1.55 -5.73 -0.84
C ARG A 85 -0.45 -6.59 -1.46
N LYS A 86 0.32 -6.02 -2.38
CA LYS A 86 1.45 -6.70 -3.03
C LYS A 86 2.58 -6.96 -2.03
N VAL A 87 2.95 -5.94 -1.25
CA VAL A 87 4.00 -6.04 -0.23
C VAL A 87 3.63 -7.09 0.84
N ALA A 88 2.36 -7.14 1.27
CA ALA A 88 1.91 -8.15 2.22
C ALA A 88 1.98 -9.60 1.70
N ARG A 89 2.02 -9.79 0.38
CA ARG A 89 2.16 -11.11 -0.25
C ARG A 89 3.60 -11.43 -0.64
N ALA A 90 4.47 -10.43 -0.66
CA ALA A 90 5.85 -10.61 -1.03
C ALA A 90 6.57 -11.49 0.00
N ARG A 91 7.54 -12.30 -0.46
CA ARG A 91 8.44 -12.99 0.45
C ARG A 91 9.28 -11.95 1.21
N GLN A 92 9.31 -12.09 2.50
CA GLN A 92 9.94 -11.11 3.39
C GLN A 92 11.15 -11.77 4.06
N ASP A 93 12.33 -11.26 3.76
CA ASP A 93 13.50 -11.47 4.59
C ASP A 93 13.45 -10.60 5.86
N GLU A 94 14.35 -10.80 6.79
CA GLU A 94 14.34 -10.09 8.07
C GLU A 94 14.52 -8.56 7.90
N ALA A 95 15.29 -8.13 6.90
CA ALA A 95 15.47 -6.69 6.62
C ALA A 95 14.18 -6.04 6.10
N ILE A 96 13.43 -6.75 5.26
CA ILE A 96 12.12 -6.30 4.76
C ILE A 96 11.09 -6.31 5.89
N LYS A 97 11.07 -7.36 6.73
CA LYS A 97 10.19 -7.43 7.90
C LYS A 97 10.42 -6.25 8.86
N ALA A 98 11.69 -5.93 9.15
CA ALA A 98 12.03 -4.79 9.99
C ALA A 98 11.46 -3.47 9.41
N LYS A 99 11.69 -3.21 8.12
CA LYS A 99 11.14 -2.03 7.44
C LYS A 99 9.61 -1.98 7.46
N LEU A 100 8.96 -3.12 7.29
CA LEU A 100 7.50 -3.21 7.32
C LEU A 100 6.96 -3.00 8.75
N THR A 101 7.67 -3.48 9.75
CA THR A 101 7.35 -3.22 11.17
C THR A 101 7.42 -1.73 11.47
N ASP A 102 8.49 -1.05 11.06
CA ASP A 102 8.64 0.40 11.20
C ASP A 102 7.52 1.16 10.46
N LEU A 103 7.16 0.70 9.27
CA LEU A 103 6.09 1.31 8.48
C LEU A 103 4.72 1.16 9.13
N VAL A 104 4.38 -0.02 9.67
CA VAL A 104 3.13 -0.24 10.40
C VAL A 104 3.08 0.62 11.66
N GLU A 105 4.16 0.67 12.44
CA GLU A 105 4.27 1.52 13.63
C GLU A 105 4.04 3.00 13.28
N LEU A 106 4.72 3.50 12.23
CA LEU A 106 4.56 4.87 11.76
C LEU A 106 3.11 5.21 11.38
N VAL A 107 2.43 4.29 10.71
CA VAL A 107 1.05 4.49 10.24
C VAL A 107 0.05 4.50 11.40
N VAL A 108 0.23 3.67 12.43
CA VAL A 108 -0.70 3.64 13.58
C VAL A 108 -0.59 4.89 14.45
N HIS A 109 0.56 5.55 14.47
CA HIS A 109 0.77 6.76 15.27
C HIS A 109 0.19 8.04 14.69
N ARG A 110 -0.34 8.03 13.47
CA ARG A 110 -0.90 9.20 12.81
C ARG A 110 -2.43 9.11 12.63
N ALA A 111 -3.05 10.26 12.32
CA ALA A 111 -4.46 10.31 11.95
C ALA A 111 -4.76 9.37 10.76
N TYR A 112 -5.92 8.70 10.81
CA TYR A 112 -6.35 7.78 9.78
C TYR A 112 -6.42 8.44 8.41
N ARG A 113 -5.86 7.75 7.42
CA ARG A 113 -5.92 8.16 6.01
C ARG A 113 -6.54 7.07 5.15
N CYS A 114 -7.02 7.48 3.99
CA CYS A 114 -7.63 6.54 3.05
C CYS A 114 -6.70 5.33 2.79
N LYS A 115 -7.25 4.14 2.90
CA LYS A 115 -6.58 2.83 2.74
C LYS A 115 -5.64 2.41 3.88
N ASP A 116 -5.49 3.16 4.96
CA ASP A 116 -4.65 2.75 6.10
C ASP A 116 -5.07 1.41 6.69
N ARG A 117 -6.37 1.12 6.71
CA ARG A 117 -6.87 -0.20 7.13
C ARG A 117 -6.19 -1.38 6.42
N GLU A 118 -5.74 -1.21 5.18
CA GLU A 118 -5.07 -2.29 4.44
C GLU A 118 -3.74 -2.73 5.10
N TYR A 119 -3.12 -1.88 5.94
CA TYR A 119 -1.89 -2.23 6.66
C TYR A 119 -2.06 -3.40 7.65
N VAL A 120 -3.28 -3.74 8.06
CA VAL A 120 -3.55 -5.00 8.79
C VAL A 120 -3.06 -6.22 8.00
N ARG A 121 -3.11 -6.18 6.67
CA ARG A 121 -2.58 -7.28 5.83
C ARG A 121 -1.07 -7.43 5.96
N VAL A 122 -0.38 -6.30 6.02
CA VAL A 122 1.07 -6.27 6.26
C VAL A 122 1.35 -6.78 7.66
N ALA A 123 0.66 -6.27 8.68
CA ALA A 123 0.83 -6.70 10.05
C ALA A 123 0.64 -8.22 10.22
N ARG A 124 -0.38 -8.80 9.58
CA ARG A 124 -0.59 -10.25 9.57
C ARG A 124 0.53 -11.03 8.88
N ALA A 125 1.11 -10.47 7.83
CA ALA A 125 2.19 -11.13 7.09
C ALA A 125 3.52 -11.14 7.85
N ILE A 126 3.75 -10.15 8.74
CA ILE A 126 4.99 -9.98 9.52
C ILE A 126 4.77 -10.20 11.02
N ASP A 127 3.64 -10.79 11.42
CA ASP A 127 3.29 -10.95 12.84
C ASP A 127 4.47 -11.54 13.62
N SER A 128 4.91 -10.82 14.63
CA SER A 128 6.10 -11.12 15.43
C SER A 128 5.98 -10.51 16.81
N ALA A 129 6.78 -11.01 17.76
CA ALA A 129 6.83 -10.45 19.10
C ALA A 129 7.26 -8.97 19.10
N ASP A 130 8.18 -8.56 18.21
CA ASP A 130 8.61 -7.17 18.07
C ASP A 130 7.46 -6.27 17.59
N LEU A 131 6.77 -6.65 16.50
CA LEU A 131 5.62 -5.90 16.02
C LEU A 131 4.55 -5.77 17.10
N ARG A 132 4.18 -6.89 17.75
CA ARG A 132 3.18 -6.89 18.82
C ARG A 132 3.58 -6.01 20.00
N GLY A 133 4.85 -6.05 20.40
CA GLY A 133 5.37 -5.19 21.46
C GLY A 133 5.30 -3.70 21.12
N ARG A 134 5.62 -3.31 19.88
CA ARG A 134 5.50 -1.91 19.40
C ARG A 134 4.04 -1.47 19.34
N LEU A 135 3.16 -2.30 18.82
CA LEU A 135 1.72 -2.02 18.78
C LEU A 135 1.11 -1.96 20.18
N GLY A 136 1.58 -2.79 21.13
CA GLY A 136 1.15 -2.72 22.54
C GLY A 136 1.47 -1.36 23.16
N ARG A 137 2.72 -0.88 23.01
CA ARG A 137 3.10 0.46 23.47
C ARG A 137 2.29 1.57 22.81
N ALA A 138 2.03 1.46 21.50
CA ALA A 138 1.19 2.41 20.79
C ALA A 138 -0.27 2.41 21.29
N ALA A 139 -0.81 1.23 21.63
CA ALA A 139 -2.15 1.09 22.19
C ALA A 139 -2.30 1.68 23.61
N GLU A 140 -1.19 1.80 24.34
CA GLU A 140 -1.14 2.41 25.68
C GLU A 140 -0.74 3.90 25.67
N SER A 141 -0.42 4.46 24.51
CA SER A 141 0.03 5.85 24.37
C SER A 141 -1.09 6.85 24.60
N ASP A 142 -0.74 8.10 24.90
CA ASP A 142 -1.70 9.21 25.07
C ASP A 142 -2.39 9.63 23.75
N SER A 143 -1.84 9.22 22.61
CA SER A 143 -2.42 9.53 21.31
C SER A 143 -3.70 8.72 21.05
N PRO A 144 -4.88 9.37 20.89
CA PRO A 144 -6.13 8.67 20.59
C PRO A 144 -6.06 7.86 19.27
N TRP A 145 -5.32 8.38 18.29
CA TRP A 145 -5.10 7.72 17.01
C TRP A 145 -4.28 6.44 17.18
N ALA A 146 -3.17 6.52 17.89
CA ALA A 146 -2.31 5.37 18.13
C ALA A 146 -3.05 4.28 18.92
N ARG A 147 -3.77 4.64 19.98
CA ARG A 147 -4.60 3.67 20.74
C ARG A 147 -5.60 2.96 19.86
N CYS A 148 -6.38 3.72 19.09
CA CYS A 148 -7.43 3.15 18.24
C CYS A 148 -6.83 2.25 17.15
N HIS A 149 -5.82 2.73 16.43
CA HIS A 149 -5.27 1.99 15.29
C HIS A 149 -4.47 0.77 15.73
N ALA A 150 -3.59 0.92 16.72
CA ALA A 150 -2.80 -0.20 17.23
C ALA A 150 -3.69 -1.25 17.89
N GLY A 151 -4.68 -0.82 18.69
CA GLY A 151 -5.67 -1.72 19.27
C GLY A 151 -6.44 -2.51 18.22
N TYR A 152 -6.87 -1.86 17.13
CA TYR A 152 -7.53 -2.54 16.03
C TYR A 152 -6.63 -3.57 15.34
N VAL A 153 -5.37 -3.22 15.08
CA VAL A 153 -4.43 -4.15 14.46
C VAL A 153 -4.20 -5.35 15.36
N LEU A 154 -3.88 -5.15 16.65
CA LEU A 154 -3.69 -6.22 17.64
C LEU A 154 -4.93 -7.12 17.73
N TRP A 155 -6.11 -6.51 17.84
CA TRP A 155 -7.37 -7.25 17.91
C TRP A 155 -7.60 -8.14 16.70
N LEU A 156 -7.22 -7.71 15.49
CA LEU A 156 -7.29 -8.51 14.27
C LEU A 156 -6.15 -9.52 14.12
N LEU A 157 -4.98 -9.30 14.72
CA LEU A 157 -3.90 -10.29 14.77
C LEU A 157 -4.32 -11.49 15.62
N ASP A 158 -5.04 -11.25 16.71
CA ASP A 158 -5.59 -12.31 17.58
C ASP A 158 -6.77 -13.06 16.96
N ARG A 159 -7.31 -12.56 15.84
CA ARG A 159 -8.48 -13.11 15.13
C ARG A 159 -8.19 -13.27 13.64
N PRO A 160 -7.34 -14.22 13.25
CA PRO A 160 -6.92 -14.39 11.86
C PRO A 160 -8.09 -14.65 10.90
N ASP A 161 -9.14 -15.33 11.38
CA ASP A 161 -10.34 -15.68 10.60
C ASP A 161 -11.29 -14.49 10.39
N LEU A 162 -11.16 -13.44 11.19
CA LEU A 162 -12.01 -12.27 11.05
C LEU A 162 -11.53 -11.40 9.88
N PRO A 163 -12.38 -11.15 8.86
CA PRO A 163 -11.96 -10.39 7.70
C PRO A 163 -11.81 -8.90 8.01
N ASN A 164 -10.72 -8.29 7.52
CA ASN A 164 -10.48 -6.85 7.63
C ASN A 164 -11.37 -6.08 6.63
N THR A 165 -12.66 -5.91 6.95
CA THR A 165 -13.64 -5.20 6.13
C THR A 165 -13.93 -3.79 6.66
N ARG A 166 -14.59 -2.96 5.82
CA ARG A 166 -15.05 -1.63 6.26
C ARG A 166 -16.04 -1.75 7.42
N ARG A 167 -16.92 -2.75 7.39
CA ARG A 167 -17.91 -3.01 8.45
C ARG A 167 -17.21 -3.31 9.78
N VAL A 168 -16.25 -4.24 9.77
CA VAL A 168 -15.48 -4.61 10.97
C VAL A 168 -14.78 -3.40 11.57
N TRP A 169 -14.14 -2.57 10.73
CA TRP A 169 -13.53 -1.32 11.17
C TRP A 169 -14.54 -0.35 11.79
N GLN A 170 -15.70 -0.15 11.14
CA GLN A 170 -16.73 0.75 11.64
C GLN A 170 -17.29 0.27 13.00
N THR A 171 -17.53 -1.03 13.16
CA THR A 171 -17.96 -1.63 14.42
C THR A 171 -16.90 -1.47 15.51
N TRP A 172 -15.62 -1.65 15.18
CA TRP A 172 -14.53 -1.38 16.10
C TRP A 172 -14.51 0.07 16.59
N VAL A 173 -14.56 1.03 15.67
CA VAL A 173 -14.53 2.47 15.98
C VAL A 173 -15.74 2.91 16.79
N ALA A 174 -16.91 2.28 16.57
CA ALA A 174 -18.12 2.52 17.36
C ALA A 174 -18.04 1.95 18.78
N GLY A 175 -16.99 1.20 19.13
CA GLY A 175 -16.89 0.52 20.44
C GLY A 175 -17.72 -0.76 20.55
N GLU A 176 -18.31 -1.20 19.45
CA GLU A 176 -19.21 -2.38 19.39
C GLU A 176 -18.47 -3.66 18.98
N ALA A 177 -17.15 -3.68 19.08
CA ALA A 177 -16.33 -4.82 18.64
C ALA A 177 -16.69 -6.16 19.30
N ALA A 178 -17.25 -6.13 20.51
CA ALA A 178 -17.75 -7.31 21.20
C ALA A 178 -18.91 -8.00 20.46
N ALA A 179 -19.67 -7.27 19.64
CA ALA A 179 -20.77 -7.82 18.84
C ALA A 179 -20.30 -8.64 17.60
N LEU A 180 -19.01 -8.68 17.34
CA LEU A 180 -18.40 -9.43 16.22
C LEU A 180 -17.81 -10.78 16.66
N LEU A 181 -17.90 -11.12 17.93
CA LEU A 181 -17.40 -12.36 18.55
C LEU A 181 -18.49 -13.38 18.72
#